data_0b382f6513799c26cc5f636d097e59fd
#
_entry.id   0b382f6513799c26cc5f636d097e59fd
#
_cell.length_a   1.000
_cell.length_b   1.000
_cell.length_c   1.000
_cell.angle_alpha   90.00
_cell.angle_beta   90.00
_cell.angle_gamma   90.00
#
_symmetry.space_group_name_H-M   'P 1'
#
loop_
_entity.id
_entity.type
_entity.pdbx_description
1 polymer ?
#
loop_
_entity_poly.entity_id
_entity_poly.type
_entity_poly.pdbx_seq_one_letter_code
_entity_poly.pdbx_strand_id
1 'polypeptide(L)'
;KAPLKDDSYISLIDNLHPTPALGGYPKEFAMDFIEQKEFGTRGLYGAPVGYIDIYDDCEFIVAIRSMLIKKAQATLFAGCGIVKDSDPDSELAETNLKFTPMMNALGVDMNGKS
;
A
#
# COMPACT_ATOMS: atom_id res chain seq x y z
N LYS A 1 2.71 -8.71 -18.39
CA LYS A 1 3.08 -10.13 -18.20
C LYS A 1 4.49 -10.40 -18.73
N ALA A 2 5.25 -11.18 -18.02
CA ALA A 2 6.58 -11.60 -18.42
C ALA A 2 6.78 -13.07 -18.09
N PRO A 3 7.54 -13.82 -18.89
CA PRO A 3 7.85 -15.21 -18.56
C PRO A 3 8.75 -15.28 -17.32
N LEU A 4 8.46 -16.22 -16.43
CA LEU A 4 9.32 -16.52 -15.31
C LEU A 4 10.50 -17.38 -15.76
N LYS A 5 11.68 -17.04 -15.25
CA LYS A 5 12.88 -17.90 -15.31
C LYS A 5 12.86 -18.84 -14.11
N ASP A 6 13.95 -19.55 -13.87
CA ASP A 6 14.06 -20.58 -12.83
C ASP A 6 14.07 -20.05 -11.40
N ASP A 7 13.60 -18.81 -11.15
CA ASP A 7 13.54 -18.22 -9.83
C ASP A 7 12.28 -18.61 -9.07
N SER A 8 12.38 -18.75 -7.76
CA SER A 8 11.21 -18.99 -6.93
C SER A 8 10.33 -17.75 -6.88
N TYR A 9 9.02 -17.93 -6.71
CA TYR A 9 8.05 -16.84 -6.58
C TYR A 9 8.39 -15.92 -5.39
N ILE A 10 8.88 -16.50 -4.29
CA ILE A 10 9.24 -15.74 -3.09
C ILE A 10 10.42 -14.83 -3.36
N SER A 11 11.47 -15.32 -4.05
CA SER A 11 12.60 -14.48 -4.47
C SER A 11 12.18 -13.34 -5.36
N LEU A 12 11.27 -13.60 -6.31
CA LEU A 12 10.75 -12.58 -7.21
C LEU A 12 10.02 -11.48 -6.45
N ILE A 13 9.15 -11.86 -5.53
CA ILE A 13 8.41 -10.92 -4.67
C ILE A 13 9.38 -10.09 -3.83
N ASP A 14 10.35 -10.72 -3.21
CA ASP A 14 11.34 -10.06 -2.36
C ASP A 14 12.16 -9.02 -3.13
N ASN A 15 12.52 -9.32 -4.38
CA ASN A 15 13.26 -8.40 -5.25
C ASN A 15 12.40 -7.23 -5.77
N LEU A 16 11.11 -7.43 -5.99
CA LEU A 16 10.22 -6.43 -6.56
C LEU A 16 9.62 -5.47 -5.52
N HIS A 17 9.49 -5.89 -4.27
CA HIS A 17 8.86 -5.08 -3.23
C HIS A 17 9.87 -4.42 -2.27
N PRO A 18 9.52 -3.22 -1.80
CA PRO A 18 8.43 -2.39 -2.29
C PRO A 18 8.74 -1.78 -3.67
N THR A 19 7.70 -1.59 -4.48
CA THR A 19 7.85 -0.90 -5.75
C THR A 19 8.09 0.60 -5.53
N PRO A 20 8.67 1.35 -6.50
CA PRO A 20 8.90 2.78 -6.35
C PRO A 20 7.63 3.58 -6.03
N ALA A 21 6.47 3.13 -6.49
CA ALA A 21 5.20 3.78 -6.19
C ALA A 21 4.86 3.82 -4.70
N LEU A 22 5.38 2.87 -3.92
CA LEU A 22 5.11 2.74 -2.49
C LEU A 22 6.34 2.97 -1.61
N GLY A 23 7.50 2.54 -2.09
CA GLY A 23 8.75 2.66 -1.35
C GLY A 23 9.63 3.83 -1.77
N GLY A 24 9.33 4.47 -2.90
CA GLY A 24 10.10 5.59 -3.41
C GLY A 24 11.39 5.20 -4.14
N TYR A 25 12.09 6.21 -4.63
CA TYR A 25 13.35 6.07 -5.35
C TYR A 25 14.30 7.21 -4.99
N PRO A 26 15.60 6.98 -4.72
CA PRO A 26 16.23 5.67 -4.59
C PRO A 26 15.67 4.86 -3.40
N LYS A 27 15.55 3.56 -3.58
CA LYS A 27 14.82 2.69 -2.64
C LYS A 27 15.29 2.79 -1.19
N GLU A 28 16.59 2.62 -0.96
CA GLU A 28 17.14 2.63 0.40
C GLU A 28 16.95 3.96 1.10
N PHE A 29 17.24 5.06 0.43
CA PHE A 29 17.06 6.41 0.98
C PHE A 29 15.59 6.69 1.29
N ALA A 30 14.70 6.38 0.36
CA ALA A 30 13.27 6.62 0.52
C ALA A 30 12.67 5.76 1.63
N MET A 31 13.06 4.50 1.74
CA MET A 31 12.58 3.61 2.81
C MET A 31 13.03 4.09 4.19
N ASP A 32 14.27 4.52 4.34
CA ASP A 32 14.76 5.10 5.59
C ASP A 32 14.00 6.37 5.97
N PHE A 33 13.74 7.22 4.99
CA PHE A 33 12.96 8.45 5.20
C PHE A 33 11.54 8.14 5.67
N ILE A 34 10.88 7.19 5.04
CA ILE A 34 9.52 6.74 5.42
C ILE A 34 9.52 6.21 6.86
N GLU A 35 10.47 5.36 7.20
CA GLU A 35 10.58 4.79 8.54
C GLU A 35 10.74 5.87 9.61
N GLN A 36 11.50 6.91 9.33
CA GLN A 36 11.75 8.01 10.27
C GLN A 36 10.58 8.99 10.38
N LYS A 37 9.80 9.18 9.33
CA LYS A 37 8.82 10.28 9.23
C LYS A 37 7.37 9.83 9.38
N GLU A 38 7.03 8.60 9.06
CA GLU A 38 5.67 8.10 9.24
C GLU A 38 5.40 7.68 10.68
N PHE A 39 4.16 7.85 11.12
CA PHE A 39 3.72 7.42 12.44
C PHE A 39 3.33 5.95 12.42
N GLY A 40 3.97 5.15 13.26
CA GLY A 40 3.65 3.74 13.40
C GLY A 40 4.15 2.88 12.23
N THR A 41 3.63 1.68 12.14
CA THR A 41 3.97 0.74 11.08
C THR A 41 2.89 0.73 10.00
N ARG A 42 3.30 0.48 8.75
CA ARG A 42 2.35 0.31 7.65
C ARG A 42 1.56 -0.99 7.73
N GLY A 43 2.04 -1.98 8.51
CA GLY A 43 1.42 -3.29 8.57
C GLY A 43 1.35 -3.94 7.20
N LEU A 44 0.16 -4.33 6.77
CA LEU A 44 -0.07 -4.93 5.45
C LEU A 44 -0.15 -3.89 4.31
N TYR A 45 -0.25 -2.60 4.62
CA TYR A 45 -0.31 -1.57 3.59
C TYR A 45 0.95 -1.56 2.73
N GLY A 46 0.77 -1.67 1.43
CA GLY A 46 1.88 -1.75 0.48
C GLY A 46 2.49 -3.14 0.32
N ALA A 47 2.05 -4.10 1.11
CA ALA A 47 2.56 -5.47 1.03
C ALA A 47 1.96 -6.23 -0.15
N PRO A 48 2.69 -7.22 -0.69
CA PRO A 48 2.11 -8.15 -1.65
C PRO A 48 1.16 -9.12 -0.93
N VAL A 49 -0.05 -9.23 -1.44
CA VAL A 49 -1.05 -10.17 -0.92
C VAL A 49 -1.55 -11.04 -2.06
N GLY A 50 -1.55 -12.35 -1.86
CA GLY A 50 -1.95 -13.24 -2.93
C GLY A 50 -1.88 -14.70 -2.54
N TYR A 51 -1.81 -15.56 -3.55
CA TYR A 51 -1.76 -17.00 -3.35
C TYR A 51 -0.83 -17.68 -4.37
N ILE A 52 -0.38 -18.86 -4.00
CA ILE A 52 0.32 -19.79 -4.87
C ILE A 52 -0.43 -21.11 -4.73
N ASP A 53 -0.89 -21.70 -5.84
CA ASP A 53 -1.60 -22.96 -5.79
C ASP A 53 -0.67 -24.17 -5.98
N ILE A 54 -1.26 -25.37 -5.94
CA ILE A 54 -0.51 -26.62 -6.08
C ILE A 54 0.02 -26.87 -7.51
N TYR A 55 -0.43 -26.07 -8.49
CA TYR A 55 0.00 -26.15 -9.89
C TYR A 55 1.07 -25.10 -10.23
N ASP A 56 1.64 -24.43 -9.22
CA ASP A 56 2.58 -23.34 -9.36
C ASP A 56 2.01 -22.09 -10.07
N ASP A 57 0.70 -21.96 -10.14
CA ASP A 57 0.07 -20.71 -10.52
C ASP A 57 -0.03 -19.79 -9.32
N CYS A 58 0.25 -18.51 -9.53
CA CYS A 58 0.16 -17.53 -8.44
C CYS A 58 -0.40 -16.21 -8.94
N GLU A 59 -1.04 -15.51 -8.01
CA GLU A 59 -1.52 -14.15 -8.23
C GLU A 59 -1.28 -13.32 -6.98
N PHE A 60 -0.65 -12.17 -7.15
CA PHE A 60 -0.40 -11.23 -6.07
C PHE A 60 -0.83 -9.83 -6.46
N ILE A 61 -1.44 -9.14 -5.53
CA ILE A 61 -1.77 -7.72 -5.63
C ILE A 61 -1.01 -6.95 -4.57
N VAL A 62 -0.86 -5.65 -4.77
CA VAL A 62 -0.31 -4.75 -3.76
C VAL A 62 -1.46 -4.21 -2.91
N ALA A 63 -1.34 -4.33 -1.59
CA ALA A 63 -2.38 -3.88 -0.67
C ALA A 63 -2.36 -2.35 -0.54
N ILE A 64 -3.10 -1.70 -1.44
CA ILE A 64 -3.32 -0.25 -1.43
C ILE A 64 -4.80 0.05 -1.22
N ARG A 65 -5.13 1.26 -0.77
CA ARG A 65 -6.53 1.66 -0.49
C ARG A 65 -7.22 0.58 0.34
N SER A 66 -6.60 0.21 1.43
CA SER A 66 -6.94 -0.96 2.22
C SER A 66 -7.38 -0.57 3.62
N MET A 67 -8.07 -1.48 4.28
CA MET A 67 -8.43 -1.31 5.68
C MET A 67 -8.14 -2.59 6.46
N LEU A 68 -7.80 -2.41 7.72
CA LEU A 68 -7.66 -3.49 8.68
C LEU A 68 -8.80 -3.37 9.68
N ILE A 69 -9.62 -4.40 9.75
CA ILE A 69 -10.71 -4.46 10.73
C ILE A 69 -10.30 -5.42 11.84
N LYS A 70 -10.24 -4.88 13.06
CA LYS A 70 -9.89 -5.68 14.22
C LYS A 70 -10.85 -5.31 15.36
N LYS A 71 -11.61 -6.29 15.83
CA LYS A 71 -12.68 -6.07 16.79
C LYS A 71 -13.69 -5.04 16.21
N ALA A 72 -13.96 -3.97 16.91
CA ALA A 72 -14.89 -2.92 16.47
C ALA A 72 -14.19 -1.70 15.84
N GLN A 73 -12.91 -1.83 15.47
CA GLN A 73 -12.13 -0.75 14.88
C GLN A 73 -11.72 -1.08 13.46
N ALA A 74 -11.83 -0.09 12.57
CA ALA A 74 -11.31 -0.15 11.21
C ALA A 74 -10.20 0.89 11.05
N THR A 75 -9.01 0.44 10.65
CA THR A 75 -7.90 1.32 10.31
C THR A 75 -7.76 1.35 8.79
N LEU A 76 -7.87 2.53 8.20
CA LEU A 76 -7.85 2.74 6.76
C LEU A 76 -6.48 3.28 6.34
N PHE A 77 -6.00 2.78 5.21
CA PHE A 77 -4.70 3.16 4.67
C PHE A 77 -4.86 3.67 3.23
N ALA A 78 -4.32 4.85 2.98
CA ALA A 78 -4.20 5.41 1.65
C ALA A 78 -2.96 6.28 1.58
N GLY A 79 -2.50 6.57 0.38
CA GLY A 79 -1.32 7.41 0.20
C GLY A 79 -1.22 7.92 -1.23
N CYS A 80 -0.25 8.77 -1.45
CA CYS A 80 0.08 9.32 -2.76
C CYS A 80 1.59 9.33 -2.98
N GLY A 81 2.01 9.34 -4.24
CA GLY A 81 3.41 9.53 -4.60
C GLY A 81 3.80 10.99 -4.51
N ILE A 82 4.90 11.28 -3.84
CA ILE A 82 5.42 12.63 -3.68
C ILE A 82 6.64 12.80 -4.59
N VAL A 83 6.63 13.85 -5.38
CA VAL A 83 7.76 14.26 -6.23
C VAL A 83 8.14 15.70 -5.92
N LYS A 84 9.25 16.17 -6.52
CA LYS A 84 9.81 17.49 -6.25
C LYS A 84 8.79 18.63 -6.37
N ASP A 85 7.92 18.58 -7.36
CA ASP A 85 6.96 19.65 -7.64
C ASP A 85 5.56 19.37 -7.04
N SER A 86 5.44 18.37 -6.18
CA SER A 86 4.18 18.08 -5.49
C SER A 86 3.81 19.21 -4.53
N ASP A 87 2.52 19.60 -4.55
CA ASP A 87 1.97 20.54 -3.59
C ASP A 87 1.39 19.79 -2.40
N PRO A 88 1.86 20.04 -1.15
CA PRO A 88 1.41 19.29 0.02
C PRO A 88 -0.10 19.28 0.23
N ASP A 89 -0.76 20.42 0.02
CA ASP A 89 -2.21 20.53 0.23
C ASP A 89 -2.99 19.74 -0.82
N SER A 90 -2.55 19.79 -2.08
CA SER A 90 -3.16 19.01 -3.17
C SER A 90 -2.99 17.51 -2.96
N GLU A 91 -1.81 17.07 -2.54
CA GLU A 91 -1.53 15.66 -2.27
C GLU A 91 -2.33 15.14 -1.08
N LEU A 92 -2.49 15.95 -0.03
CA LEU A 92 -3.33 15.60 1.11
C LEU A 92 -4.79 15.47 0.69
N ALA A 93 -5.31 16.40 -0.11
CA ALA A 93 -6.67 16.34 -0.63
C ALA A 93 -6.90 15.09 -1.48
N GLU A 94 -5.95 14.73 -2.34
CA GLU A 94 -6.00 13.49 -3.13
C GLU A 94 -6.03 12.25 -2.24
N THR A 95 -5.18 12.21 -1.21
CA THR A 95 -5.15 11.10 -0.26
C THR A 95 -6.47 10.98 0.48
N ASN A 96 -7.05 12.09 0.92
CA ASN A 96 -8.34 12.10 1.59
C ASN A 96 -9.47 11.58 0.70
N LEU A 97 -9.46 11.90 -0.60
CA LEU A 97 -10.42 11.35 -1.56
C LEU A 97 -10.30 9.83 -1.70
N LYS A 98 -9.11 9.28 -1.57
CA LYS A 98 -8.89 7.83 -1.64
C LYS A 98 -9.53 7.06 -0.48
N PHE A 99 -9.80 7.71 0.64
CA PHE A 99 -10.52 7.10 1.75
C PHE A 99 -12.03 6.98 1.50
N THR A 100 -12.59 7.81 0.63
CA THR A 100 -14.04 7.91 0.44
C THR A 100 -14.73 6.58 0.11
N PRO A 101 -14.25 5.75 -0.85
CA PRO A 101 -14.91 4.47 -1.12
C PRO A 101 -14.94 3.53 0.09
N MET A 102 -13.86 3.50 0.87
CA MET A 102 -13.77 2.66 2.06
C MET A 102 -14.70 3.16 3.17
N MET A 103 -14.77 4.47 3.35
CA MET A 103 -15.66 5.08 4.34
C MET A 103 -17.12 4.88 3.98
N ASN A 104 -17.46 5.00 2.70
CA ASN A 104 -18.82 4.70 2.21
C ASN A 104 -19.19 3.24 2.48
N ALA A 105 -18.27 2.31 2.26
CA ALA A 105 -18.50 0.89 2.56
C ALA A 105 -18.74 0.64 4.05
N LEU A 106 -18.13 1.43 4.93
CA LEU A 106 -18.33 1.35 6.38
C LEU A 106 -19.57 2.12 6.85
N GLY A 107 -20.15 2.96 6.00
CA GLY A 107 -21.30 3.81 6.38
C GLY A 107 -20.93 4.98 7.30
N VAL A 108 -19.68 5.49 7.19
CA VAL A 108 -19.18 6.59 8.03
C VAL A 108 -18.74 7.78 7.19
N ASP A 109 -18.67 8.96 7.80
CA ASP A 109 -18.13 10.17 7.19
C ASP A 109 -16.62 10.34 7.50
N MET A 110 -16.02 11.44 7.04
CA MET A 110 -14.60 11.73 7.26
C MET A 110 -14.21 11.89 8.73
N ASN A 111 -15.18 12.05 9.62
CA ASN A 111 -14.95 12.13 11.07
C ASN A 111 -15.19 10.78 11.77
N GLY A 112 -15.45 9.70 11.01
CA GLY A 112 -15.74 8.38 11.56
C GLY A 112 -17.14 8.23 12.12
N LYS A 113 -18.07 9.12 11.76
CA LYS A 113 -19.47 9.06 12.21
C LYS A 113 -20.35 8.43 11.14
N SER A 114 -21.20 7.56 11.57
CA SER A 114 -22.19 6.94 10.68
C SER A 114 -23.39 7.83 10.38
#